data_64a7dc8e45e21f305937ab9dab44887d
#
_entry.id   64a7dc8e45e21f305937ab9dab44887d
#
_cell.length_a   1.000
_cell.length_b   1.000
_cell.length_c   1.000
_cell.angle_alpha   90.00
_cell.angle_beta   90.00
_cell.angle_gamma   90.00
#
_symmetry.space_group_name_H-M   'P 1'
#
loop_
_entity.id
_entity.type
_entity.pdbx_description
1 polymer ?
#
loop_
_entity_poly.entity_id
_entity_poly.type
_entity_poly.pdbx_seq_one_letter_code
_entity_poly.pdbx_strand_id
1 'polypeptide(L)'
;MANTHDYIIANDTGALVRADFNTLFLEIEASNAGDSAPSNVAAGKLWFDTTTAHLKYYTGTNWVSVARSARGDANNTNITGSITPDGDTSIAGAGTVFTTQAKVGDQIVVNSQTRTITAIASDTALTVNALITAGSEDTSPEVHPASFVVLNDSGVIDMLIDTDGNIEGSGGIGIATTGKAIAMAVVFGG
;
A
#
# COMPACT_ATOMS: atom_id res chain seq x y z
N MET A 1 14.42 -11.94 -4.16
CA MET A 1 15.08 -12.43 -5.39
C MET A 1 14.05 -12.36 -6.51
N ALA A 2 14.42 -11.81 -7.67
CA ALA A 2 13.54 -11.86 -8.83
C ALA A 2 13.36 -13.32 -9.25
N ASN A 3 12.16 -13.66 -9.77
CA ASN A 3 11.92 -14.97 -10.37
C ASN A 3 12.77 -15.08 -11.65
N THR A 4 13.77 -15.96 -11.64
CA THR A 4 14.73 -16.13 -12.72
C THR A 4 14.45 -17.35 -13.59
N HIS A 5 13.57 -18.25 -13.16
CA HIS A 5 13.23 -19.44 -13.93
C HIS A 5 12.15 -19.12 -14.98
N ASP A 6 12.38 -19.54 -16.23
CA ASP A 6 11.44 -19.32 -17.33
C ASP A 6 10.31 -20.36 -17.44
N TYR A 7 10.27 -21.33 -16.50
CA TYR A 7 9.36 -22.49 -16.46
C TYR A 7 9.48 -23.43 -17.63
N ILE A 8 10.61 -23.40 -18.36
CA ILE A 8 10.94 -24.31 -19.42
C ILE A 8 12.03 -25.26 -18.96
N ILE A 9 11.81 -26.57 -19.05
CA ILE A 9 12.82 -27.57 -18.75
C ILE A 9 13.52 -27.94 -20.07
N ALA A 10 14.76 -27.52 -20.22
CA ALA A 10 15.55 -27.84 -21.39
C ALA A 10 15.88 -29.33 -21.47
N ASN A 11 15.92 -29.88 -22.70
CA ASN A 11 16.43 -31.25 -22.92
C ASN A 11 17.96 -31.22 -22.89
N ASP A 12 18.54 -31.65 -21.77
CA ASP A 12 19.98 -31.61 -21.51
C ASP A 12 20.43 -32.83 -20.72
N THR A 13 21.66 -32.82 -20.20
CA THR A 13 22.18 -33.89 -19.36
C THR A 13 21.34 -34.07 -18.09
N GLY A 14 21.25 -35.28 -17.55
CA GLY A 14 20.43 -35.54 -16.36
C GLY A 14 20.83 -34.72 -15.12
N ALA A 15 22.05 -34.17 -15.04
CA ALA A 15 22.48 -33.25 -13.99
C ALA A 15 21.89 -31.85 -14.18
N LEU A 16 21.87 -31.33 -15.38
CA LEU A 16 21.33 -30.01 -15.72
C LEU A 16 19.80 -30.00 -15.62
N VAL A 17 19.13 -31.05 -16.13
CA VAL A 17 17.69 -31.24 -15.97
C VAL A 17 17.28 -31.24 -14.51
N ARG A 18 18.04 -31.92 -13.62
CA ARG A 18 17.78 -31.90 -12.19
C ARG A 18 17.98 -30.54 -11.54
N ALA A 19 19.01 -29.81 -11.97
CA ALA A 19 19.26 -28.43 -11.49
C ALA A 19 18.11 -27.50 -11.89
N ASP A 20 17.60 -27.65 -13.11
CA ASP A 20 16.50 -26.88 -13.65
C ASP A 20 15.19 -27.14 -12.89
N PHE A 21 14.85 -28.41 -12.60
CA PHE A 21 13.72 -28.75 -11.73
C PHE A 21 13.87 -28.17 -10.32
N ASN A 22 15.05 -28.24 -9.72
CA ASN A 22 15.25 -27.68 -8.38
C ASN A 22 15.07 -26.15 -8.37
N THR A 23 15.52 -25.47 -9.42
CA THR A 23 15.30 -24.03 -9.57
C THR A 23 13.82 -23.72 -9.74
N LEU A 24 13.10 -24.50 -10.57
CA LEU A 24 11.64 -24.36 -10.74
C LEU A 24 10.88 -24.53 -9.41
N PHE A 25 11.23 -25.51 -8.59
CA PHE A 25 10.58 -25.72 -7.30
C PHE A 25 10.87 -24.57 -6.33
N LEU A 26 12.08 -24.05 -6.28
CA LEU A 26 12.42 -22.87 -5.46
C LEU A 26 11.62 -21.64 -5.89
N GLU A 27 11.41 -21.42 -7.17
CA GLU A 27 10.58 -20.32 -7.68
C GLU A 27 9.09 -20.49 -7.33
N ILE A 28 8.57 -21.71 -7.37
CA ILE A 28 7.20 -22.04 -6.95
C ILE A 28 7.07 -21.80 -5.43
N GLU A 29 8.05 -22.25 -4.63
CA GLU A 29 8.07 -22.05 -3.17
C GLU A 29 8.14 -20.55 -2.82
N ALA A 30 8.90 -19.77 -3.55
CA ALA A 30 8.99 -18.32 -3.37
C ALA A 30 7.67 -17.58 -3.75
N SER A 31 6.67 -18.28 -4.29
CA SER A 31 5.34 -17.74 -4.66
C SER A 31 5.40 -16.49 -5.55
N ASN A 32 6.37 -16.39 -6.43
CA ASN A 32 6.64 -15.21 -7.26
C ASN A 32 6.80 -13.91 -6.44
N ALA A 33 7.43 -13.96 -5.28
CA ALA A 33 7.77 -12.76 -4.52
C ALA A 33 9.15 -12.22 -4.94
N GLY A 34 9.28 -10.89 -5.00
CA GLY A 34 10.57 -10.26 -5.34
C GLY A 34 10.47 -8.75 -5.44
N ASP A 35 11.65 -8.11 -5.52
CA ASP A 35 11.82 -6.66 -5.70
C ASP A 35 11.68 -6.21 -7.16
N SER A 36 11.70 -7.15 -8.08
CA SER A 36 11.56 -6.94 -9.52
C SER A 36 10.47 -7.83 -10.08
N ALA A 37 9.73 -7.30 -11.05
CA ALA A 37 8.66 -8.05 -11.70
C ALA A 37 9.19 -9.32 -12.39
N PRO A 38 8.48 -10.47 -12.32
CA PRO A 38 8.84 -11.66 -13.05
C PRO A 38 8.98 -11.39 -14.55
N SER A 39 10.02 -11.95 -15.18
CA SER A 39 10.26 -11.81 -16.64
C SER A 39 9.35 -12.71 -17.46
N ASN A 40 9.00 -13.89 -16.93
CA ASN A 40 8.08 -14.81 -17.58
C ASN A 40 6.64 -14.50 -17.15
N VAL A 41 5.90 -13.77 -17.96
CA VAL A 41 4.57 -13.26 -17.64
C VAL A 41 3.49 -13.84 -18.54
N ALA A 42 2.35 -14.19 -17.93
CA ALA A 42 1.09 -14.51 -18.60
C ALA A 42 -0.04 -13.77 -17.91
N ALA A 43 -1.09 -13.43 -18.64
CA ALA A 43 -2.26 -12.77 -18.05
C ALA A 43 -2.80 -13.59 -16.87
N GLY A 44 -3.10 -12.92 -15.77
CA GLY A 44 -3.54 -13.55 -14.51
C GLY A 44 -2.42 -13.99 -13.56
N LYS A 45 -1.13 -13.86 -13.95
CA LYS A 45 -0.02 -14.18 -13.06
C LYS A 45 -0.01 -13.25 -11.85
N LEU A 46 0.20 -13.83 -10.67
CA LEU A 46 0.35 -13.09 -9.41
C LEU A 46 1.83 -12.84 -9.10
N TRP A 47 2.11 -11.70 -8.49
CA TRP A 47 3.43 -11.31 -7.99
C TRP A 47 3.28 -10.46 -6.73
N PHE A 48 3.98 -10.84 -5.67
CA PHE A 48 4.13 -10.00 -4.50
C PHE A 48 5.38 -9.13 -4.66
N ASP A 49 5.16 -7.85 -4.95
CA ASP A 49 6.23 -6.84 -5.04
C ASP A 49 6.73 -6.49 -3.63
N THR A 50 7.91 -6.98 -3.28
CA THR A 50 8.50 -6.75 -1.95
C THR A 50 8.99 -5.32 -1.73
N THR A 51 9.23 -4.56 -2.80
CA THR A 51 9.63 -3.15 -2.72
C THR A 51 8.47 -2.26 -2.27
N THR A 52 7.28 -2.50 -2.82
CA THR A 52 6.08 -1.70 -2.52
C THR A 52 5.14 -2.39 -1.52
N ALA A 53 5.40 -3.65 -1.16
CA ALA A 53 4.53 -4.52 -0.36
C ALA A 53 3.12 -4.69 -0.96
N HIS A 54 3.04 -4.76 -2.28
CA HIS A 54 1.79 -4.94 -3.01
C HIS A 54 1.67 -6.34 -3.60
N LEU A 55 0.51 -6.98 -3.44
CA LEU A 55 0.12 -8.09 -4.29
C LEU A 55 -0.36 -7.51 -5.62
N LYS A 56 0.25 -7.96 -6.71
CA LYS A 56 -0.05 -7.53 -8.08
C LYS A 56 -0.47 -8.71 -8.94
N TYR A 57 -1.30 -8.45 -9.96
CA TYR A 57 -1.56 -9.40 -11.03
C TYR A 57 -1.23 -8.78 -12.39
N TYR A 58 -0.85 -9.63 -13.34
CA TYR A 58 -0.54 -9.20 -14.70
C TYR A 58 -1.79 -9.26 -15.57
N THR A 59 -2.16 -8.14 -16.19
CA THR A 59 -3.34 -8.04 -17.08
C THR A 59 -3.14 -8.63 -18.47
N GLY A 60 -1.89 -8.97 -18.83
CA GLY A 60 -1.44 -9.26 -20.18
C GLY A 60 -0.65 -8.12 -20.79
N THR A 61 -0.70 -6.92 -20.22
CA THR A 61 0.05 -5.73 -20.63
C THR A 61 0.77 -5.06 -19.47
N ASN A 62 0.12 -4.96 -18.32
CA ASN A 62 0.62 -4.23 -17.15
C ASN A 62 0.44 -5.03 -15.84
N TRP A 63 1.29 -4.74 -14.85
CA TRP A 63 1.11 -5.18 -13.48
C TRP A 63 0.19 -4.21 -12.74
N VAL A 64 -0.93 -4.70 -12.21
CA VAL A 64 -1.93 -3.92 -11.47
C VAL A 64 -1.97 -4.40 -10.03
N SER A 65 -1.97 -3.49 -9.08
CA SER A 65 -2.08 -3.81 -7.66
C SER A 65 -3.49 -4.30 -7.32
N VAL A 66 -3.59 -5.47 -6.67
CA VAL A 66 -4.85 -6.02 -6.16
C VAL A 66 -5.06 -5.56 -4.73
N ALA A 67 -4.01 -5.66 -3.92
CA ALA A 67 -4.03 -5.28 -2.52
C ALA A 67 -2.61 -4.99 -2.05
N ARG A 68 -2.50 -4.14 -1.06
CA ARG A 68 -1.28 -3.94 -0.29
C ARG A 68 -1.33 -4.87 0.92
N SER A 69 -0.23 -5.58 1.23
CA SER A 69 -0.17 -6.28 2.50
C SER A 69 -0.15 -5.25 3.64
N ALA A 70 -0.87 -5.55 4.71
CA ALA A 70 -0.62 -4.86 5.97
C ALA A 70 0.88 -4.96 6.25
N ARG A 71 1.54 -3.86 6.59
CA ARG A 71 2.89 -3.92 7.15
C ARG A 71 2.83 -4.85 8.34
N GLY A 72 3.78 -5.77 8.46
CA GLY A 72 3.91 -6.64 9.64
C GLY A 72 4.12 -5.88 10.95
N ASP A 73 4.31 -4.56 10.89
CA ASP A 73 4.25 -3.62 11.99
C ASP A 73 2.83 -3.09 12.12
N ALA A 74 2.02 -3.79 12.91
CA ALA A 74 0.72 -3.29 13.36
C ALA A 74 0.84 -2.14 14.38
N ASN A 75 2.04 -1.66 14.64
CA ASN A 75 2.31 -0.61 15.61
C ASN A 75 2.44 0.74 14.93
N ASN A 76 1.82 1.74 15.54
CA ASN A 76 2.06 3.15 15.22
C ASN A 76 3.57 3.43 15.28
N THR A 77 4.09 4.06 14.25
CA THR A 77 5.52 4.35 14.15
C THR A 77 5.72 5.86 14.16
N ASN A 78 6.58 6.34 15.02
CA ASN A 78 7.00 7.74 15.00
C ASN A 78 7.73 8.04 13.69
N ILE A 79 7.36 9.13 13.04
CA ILE A 79 8.08 9.68 11.90
C ILE A 79 9.31 10.40 12.41
N THR A 80 10.45 10.15 11.78
CA THR A 80 11.67 10.92 12.03
C THR A 80 11.46 12.35 11.59
N GLY A 81 12.01 13.31 12.35
CA GLY A 81 11.88 14.74 12.04
C GLY A 81 10.63 15.37 12.63
N SER A 82 10.18 16.46 12.05
CA SER A 82 9.04 17.22 12.55
C SER A 82 8.15 17.71 11.41
N ILE A 83 6.92 18.08 11.75
CA ILE A 83 5.93 18.66 10.84
C ILE A 83 5.32 19.90 11.47
N THR A 84 5.32 21.00 10.74
CA THR A 84 4.56 22.21 11.12
C THR A 84 3.37 22.33 10.18
N PRO A 85 2.14 22.02 10.63
CA PRO A 85 0.97 22.11 9.76
C PRO A 85 0.61 23.58 9.51
N ASP A 86 0.32 23.89 8.25
CA ASP A 86 0.02 25.23 7.75
C ASP A 86 -1.45 25.47 7.35
N GLY A 87 -2.30 24.45 7.55
CA GLY A 87 -3.72 24.52 7.22
C GLY A 87 -4.04 23.98 5.83
N ASP A 88 -3.14 23.20 5.23
CA ASP A 88 -3.30 22.63 3.90
C ASP A 88 -3.39 21.10 3.95
N THR A 89 -3.65 20.50 2.79
CA THR A 89 -3.56 19.07 2.51
C THR A 89 -2.15 18.63 2.09
N SER A 90 -1.31 19.58 1.68
CA SER A 90 0.10 19.35 1.36
C SER A 90 0.94 19.48 2.62
N ILE A 91 1.58 18.41 3.04
CA ILE A 91 2.36 18.34 4.27
C ILE A 91 3.84 18.42 3.93
N ALA A 92 4.50 19.43 4.49
CA ALA A 92 5.94 19.58 4.46
C ALA A 92 6.58 19.13 5.77
N GLY A 93 7.56 18.24 5.69
CA GLY A 93 8.32 17.76 6.84
C GLY A 93 9.73 18.33 6.90
N ALA A 94 10.28 18.49 8.08
CA ALA A 94 11.66 18.88 8.32
C ALA A 94 12.46 17.68 8.87
N GLY A 95 13.42 17.18 8.11
CA GLY A 95 14.22 16.01 8.48
C GLY A 95 13.42 14.69 8.49
N THR A 96 12.27 14.65 7.84
CA THR A 96 11.44 13.45 7.69
C THR A 96 11.98 12.51 6.62
N VAL A 97 11.53 11.24 6.63
CA VAL A 97 11.85 10.21 5.63
C VAL A 97 10.57 9.48 5.20
N PHE A 98 9.60 10.24 4.70
CA PHE A 98 8.26 9.75 4.37
C PHE A 98 8.27 8.55 3.42
N THR A 99 9.17 8.52 2.42
CA THR A 99 9.21 7.45 1.42
C THR A 99 9.49 6.06 2.03
N THR A 100 10.18 6.02 3.16
CA THR A 100 10.52 4.78 3.86
C THR A 100 9.60 4.47 5.03
N GLN A 101 9.08 5.49 5.72
CA GLN A 101 8.30 5.33 6.95
C GLN A 101 6.79 5.31 6.72
N ALA A 102 6.30 5.85 5.60
CA ALA A 102 4.88 5.95 5.28
C ALA A 102 4.54 5.31 3.93
N LYS A 103 3.27 5.00 3.72
CA LYS A 103 2.73 4.53 2.43
C LYS A 103 1.40 5.21 2.14
N VAL A 104 1.05 5.31 0.87
CA VAL A 104 -0.30 5.74 0.46
C VAL A 104 -1.34 4.82 1.09
N GLY A 105 -2.35 5.39 1.72
CA GLY A 105 -3.38 4.69 2.48
C GLY A 105 -3.10 4.57 3.98
N ASP A 106 -1.88 4.81 4.45
CA ASP A 106 -1.64 4.93 5.89
C ASP A 106 -2.30 6.21 6.42
N GLN A 107 -2.54 6.26 7.71
CA GLN A 107 -2.94 7.48 8.39
C GLN A 107 -1.70 8.16 8.98
N ILE A 108 -1.63 9.48 8.86
CA ILE A 108 -0.66 10.31 9.57
C ILE A 108 -1.35 11.08 10.69
N VAL A 109 -0.73 11.12 11.85
CA VAL A 109 -1.18 11.89 13.01
C VAL A 109 -0.22 13.04 13.25
N VAL A 110 -0.73 14.26 13.20
CA VAL A 110 0.01 15.49 13.46
C VAL A 110 -0.83 16.37 14.39
N ASN A 111 -0.26 16.76 15.53
CA ASN A 111 -0.98 17.53 16.55
C ASN A 111 -2.35 16.92 16.90
N SER A 112 -2.40 15.60 17.08
CA SER A 112 -3.62 14.82 17.36
C SER A 112 -4.71 14.88 16.28
N GLN A 113 -4.36 15.30 15.07
CA GLN A 113 -5.24 15.28 13.91
C GLN A 113 -4.83 14.13 13.00
N THR A 114 -5.72 13.18 12.78
CA THR A 114 -5.50 12.00 11.92
C THR A 114 -6.00 12.29 10.51
N ARG A 115 -5.17 11.97 9.50
CA ARG A 115 -5.50 12.11 8.07
C ARG A 115 -4.94 10.93 7.29
N THR A 116 -5.64 10.54 6.22
CA THR A 116 -5.18 9.49 5.30
C THR A 116 -4.19 10.06 4.29
N ILE A 117 -3.05 9.41 4.12
CA ILE A 117 -2.04 9.77 3.12
C ILE A 117 -2.53 9.36 1.73
N THR A 118 -2.65 10.31 0.81
CA THR A 118 -3.11 10.09 -0.56
C THR A 118 -1.98 10.08 -1.59
N ALA A 119 -0.86 10.74 -1.29
CA ALA A 119 0.34 10.72 -2.12
C ALA A 119 1.60 10.98 -1.28
N ILE A 120 2.75 10.45 -1.72
CA ILE A 120 4.07 10.74 -1.16
C ILE A 120 4.96 11.16 -2.33
N ALA A 121 5.38 12.42 -2.33
CA ALA A 121 6.20 13.00 -3.40
C ALA A 121 7.70 12.87 -3.12
N SER A 122 8.11 12.95 -1.85
CA SER A 122 9.52 12.84 -1.42
C SER A 122 9.60 12.49 0.07
N ASP A 123 10.82 12.40 0.60
CA ASP A 123 11.05 12.21 2.03
C ASP A 123 10.50 13.36 2.90
N THR A 124 10.31 14.52 2.32
CA THR A 124 9.86 15.73 3.04
C THR A 124 8.53 16.29 2.53
N ALA A 125 7.84 15.59 1.62
CA ALA A 125 6.58 16.06 1.06
C ALA A 125 5.59 14.91 0.85
N LEU A 126 4.39 15.04 1.41
CA LEU A 126 3.26 14.15 1.17
C LEU A 126 1.95 14.94 1.08
N THR A 127 0.89 14.27 0.63
CA THR A 127 -0.46 14.84 0.53
C THR A 127 -1.43 13.97 1.32
N VAL A 128 -2.38 14.60 1.98
CA VAL A 128 -3.42 13.95 2.79
C VAL A 128 -4.83 14.23 2.25
N ASN A 129 -5.81 13.41 2.64
CA ASN A 129 -7.20 13.48 2.16
C ASN A 129 -7.98 14.72 2.62
N ALA A 130 -7.57 15.37 3.71
CA ALA A 130 -8.18 16.59 4.23
C ALA A 130 -7.13 17.43 4.92
N LEU A 131 -7.35 18.75 5.02
CA LEU A 131 -6.41 19.67 5.67
C LEU A 131 -6.10 19.25 7.12
N ILE A 132 -4.88 19.54 7.55
CA ILE A 132 -4.48 19.54 8.96
C ILE A 132 -4.47 21.02 9.39
N THR A 133 -5.26 21.35 10.40
CA THR A 133 -5.36 22.73 10.89
C THR A 133 -3.97 23.27 11.25
N ALA A 134 -3.68 24.49 10.82
CA ALA A 134 -2.42 25.15 11.12
C ALA A 134 -2.16 25.19 12.63
N GLY A 135 -0.93 24.97 13.03
CA GLY A 135 -0.58 24.84 14.44
C GLY A 135 0.93 24.90 14.68
N SER A 136 1.31 24.64 15.91
CA SER A 136 2.72 24.53 16.29
C SER A 136 3.38 23.31 15.65
N GLU A 137 4.70 23.35 15.60
CA GLU A 137 5.50 22.21 15.17
C GLU A 137 5.20 20.96 16.01
N ASP A 138 4.94 19.85 15.34
CA ASP A 138 4.86 18.52 15.94
C ASP A 138 6.22 17.83 15.75
N THR A 139 6.90 17.54 16.84
CA THR A 139 8.21 16.87 16.83
C THR A 139 8.13 15.37 16.99
N SER A 140 6.93 14.83 17.09
CA SER A 140 6.67 13.40 17.25
C SER A 140 5.45 12.96 16.43
N PRO A 141 5.38 13.33 15.12
CA PRO A 141 4.28 12.88 14.29
C PRO A 141 4.33 11.35 14.12
N GLU A 142 3.16 10.73 14.00
CA GLU A 142 3.05 9.28 13.92
C GLU A 142 2.44 8.83 12.58
N VAL A 143 2.82 7.63 12.13
CA VAL A 143 2.13 6.91 11.07
C VAL A 143 1.40 5.70 11.67
N HIS A 144 0.14 5.56 11.32
CA HIS A 144 -0.69 4.40 11.61
C HIS A 144 -0.90 3.62 10.32
N PRO A 145 -0.27 2.44 10.16
CA PRO A 145 -0.37 1.66 8.94
C PRO A 145 -1.80 1.20 8.68
N ALA A 146 -2.30 1.38 7.46
CA ALA A 146 -3.61 0.85 7.09
C ALA A 146 -3.64 -0.67 7.15
N SER A 147 -4.74 -1.24 7.63
CA SER A 147 -4.93 -2.69 7.71
C SER A 147 -5.09 -3.33 6.32
N PHE A 148 -5.76 -2.64 5.41
CA PHE A 148 -5.96 -3.10 4.03
C PHE A 148 -6.19 -1.92 3.10
N VAL A 149 -5.56 -1.92 1.93
CA VAL A 149 -5.72 -0.86 0.91
C VAL A 149 -5.89 -1.49 -0.46
N VAL A 150 -6.92 -1.07 -1.18
CA VAL A 150 -7.10 -1.34 -2.60
C VAL A 150 -6.80 -0.08 -3.38
N LEU A 151 -5.88 -0.17 -4.32
CA LEU A 151 -5.52 0.92 -5.22
C LEU A 151 -6.04 0.60 -6.62
N ASN A 152 -6.51 1.60 -7.35
CA ASN A 152 -6.77 1.46 -8.78
C ASN A 152 -5.47 1.44 -9.59
N ASP A 153 -5.58 1.32 -10.90
CA ASP A 153 -4.45 1.28 -11.84
C ASP A 153 -3.61 2.56 -11.87
N SER A 154 -4.15 3.67 -11.40
CA SER A 154 -3.45 4.96 -11.27
C SER A 154 -2.83 5.16 -9.88
N GLY A 155 -2.91 4.16 -8.98
CA GLY A 155 -2.36 4.23 -7.63
C GLY A 155 -3.22 5.03 -6.64
N VAL A 156 -4.45 5.38 -7.02
CA VAL A 156 -5.39 6.08 -6.13
C VAL A 156 -6.14 5.06 -5.28
N ILE A 157 -6.44 5.41 -4.04
CA ILE A 157 -7.17 4.56 -3.10
C ILE A 157 -8.62 4.40 -3.56
N ASP A 158 -9.03 3.17 -3.87
CA ASP A 158 -10.41 2.81 -4.15
C ASP A 158 -11.15 2.36 -2.88
N MET A 159 -10.48 1.64 -2.00
CA MET A 159 -10.99 1.21 -0.72
C MET A 159 -9.85 1.08 0.29
N LEU A 160 -10.10 1.44 1.53
CA LEU A 160 -9.17 1.19 2.62
C LEU A 160 -9.92 0.71 3.87
N ILE A 161 -9.24 -0.11 4.68
CA ILE A 161 -9.62 -0.41 6.05
C ILE A 161 -8.50 0.16 6.92
N ASP A 162 -8.84 1.14 7.75
CA ASP A 162 -7.89 1.77 8.67
C ASP A 162 -7.55 0.86 9.87
N THR A 163 -6.70 1.33 10.77
CA THR A 163 -6.30 0.59 11.98
C THR A 163 -7.44 0.36 12.94
N ASP A 164 -8.48 1.20 12.90
CA ASP A 164 -9.66 1.11 13.76
C ASP A 164 -10.76 0.23 13.15
N GLY A 165 -10.51 -0.32 11.94
CA GLY A 165 -11.47 -1.16 11.21
C GLY A 165 -12.54 -0.36 10.47
N ASN A 166 -12.41 0.95 10.33
CA ASN A 166 -13.30 1.74 9.50
C ASN A 166 -13.02 1.49 8.03
N ILE A 167 -14.07 1.37 7.24
CA ILE A 167 -13.99 1.16 5.79
C ILE A 167 -14.24 2.50 5.09
N GLU A 168 -13.30 2.94 4.29
CA GLU A 168 -13.40 4.15 3.48
C GLU A 168 -13.36 3.79 1.98
N GLY A 169 -14.20 4.45 1.19
CA GLY A 169 -14.20 4.34 -0.27
C GLY A 169 -13.38 5.43 -0.94
N SER A 170 -13.35 5.40 -2.28
CA SER A 170 -12.67 6.40 -3.11
C SER A 170 -13.07 7.83 -2.72
N GLY A 171 -12.07 8.70 -2.55
CA GLY A 171 -12.27 10.10 -2.15
C GLY A 171 -12.46 10.33 -0.66
N GLY A 172 -12.18 9.35 0.21
CA GLY A 172 -12.33 9.49 1.67
C GLY A 172 -13.80 9.51 2.13
N ILE A 173 -14.70 9.08 1.27
CA ILE A 173 -16.12 8.93 1.62
C ILE A 173 -16.25 7.60 2.36
N GLY A 174 -16.51 7.66 3.67
CA GLY A 174 -16.76 6.46 4.46
C GLY A 174 -17.89 5.63 3.84
N ILE A 175 -17.61 4.34 3.59
CA ILE A 175 -18.66 3.41 3.17
C ILE A 175 -19.68 3.35 4.30
N ALA A 176 -20.95 3.60 3.99
CA ALA A 176 -22.00 3.60 4.99
C ALA A 176 -22.00 2.25 5.73
N THR A 177 -21.60 2.26 6.99
CA THR A 177 -21.78 1.08 7.85
C THR A 177 -23.26 0.79 7.98
N THR A 178 -23.63 -0.46 8.30
CA THR A 178 -25.04 -0.86 8.42
C THR A 178 -25.87 0.12 9.24
N GLY A 179 -25.32 0.70 10.29
CA GLY A 179 -26.01 1.71 11.12
C GLY A 179 -26.27 3.03 10.39
N LYS A 180 -25.33 3.53 9.59
CA LYS A 180 -25.53 4.73 8.77
C LYS A 180 -26.48 4.47 7.60
N ALA A 181 -26.42 3.31 6.97
CA ALA A 181 -27.34 2.91 5.92
C ALA A 181 -28.78 2.81 6.42
N ILE A 182 -28.99 2.24 7.60
CA ILE A 182 -30.30 2.15 8.25
C ILE A 182 -30.82 3.56 8.60
N ALA A 183 -29.96 4.43 9.16
CA ALA A 183 -30.37 5.80 9.48
C ALA A 183 -30.79 6.59 8.23
N MET A 184 -30.09 6.45 7.11
CA MET A 184 -30.46 7.07 5.84
C MET A 184 -31.78 6.49 5.28
N ALA A 185 -31.98 5.20 5.36
CA ALA A 185 -33.21 4.55 4.92
C ALA A 185 -34.43 5.03 5.73
N VAL A 186 -34.27 5.24 7.05
CA VAL A 186 -35.32 5.76 7.92
C VAL A 186 -35.65 7.23 7.62
N VAL A 187 -34.64 8.03 7.25
CA VAL A 187 -34.84 9.47 6.95
C VAL A 187 -35.43 9.72 5.56
N PHE A 188 -35.11 8.87 4.57
CA PHE A 188 -35.55 9.07 3.17
C PHE A 188 -36.51 8.01 2.65
N GLY A 189 -36.85 6.99 3.41
CA GLY A 189 -37.73 5.87 3.06
C GLY A 189 -39.07 5.88 3.76
N GLY A 190 -39.51 7.02 4.30
CA GLY A 190 -40.83 7.21 4.93
C GLY A 190 -41.78 7.93 4.01
#